data_53c3e97db107dd257d55be7c448c4ca3
#
_entry.id   53c3e97db107dd257d55be7c448c4ca3
#
_cell.length_a   1.000
_cell.length_b   1.000
_cell.length_c   1.000
_cell.angle_alpha   90.00
_cell.angle_beta   90.00
_cell.angle_gamma   90.00
#
_symmetry.space_group_name_H-M   'P 1'
#
loop_
_entity.id
_entity.type
_entity.pdbx_description
1 polymer ?
#
loop_
_entity_poly.entity_id
_entity_poly.type
_entity_poly.pdbx_seq_one_letter_code
_entity_poly.pdbx_strand_id
1 'polypeptide(L)'
;PRPSASSVPPIHYKPYIPADQEIPEFTLKAVLLGCFFGLVFSASTVYLALRAGLTVSASIPIAVLSIAVFKKLGKSTILENNIVQTLGSAGESIASGVVFTVPALIFLSGGPAYFNHLQIMTLAAVGGILGILFMIPLRRSLIVKEHGHLPYPEGTACADVLIVGEKGGTEAQAAEFVGKLYKNVPVLAKGGRDATATFLQRNI
;
A
#
# COMPACT_ATOMS: atom_id res chain seq x y z
N PRO A 1 -31.46 -9.39 -7.44
CA PRO A 1 -30.91 -10.39 -8.33
C PRO A 1 -29.53 -9.92 -8.77
N ARG A 2 -28.49 -10.66 -8.39
CA ARG A 2 -27.13 -10.40 -8.90
C ARG A 2 -27.13 -10.78 -10.39
N PRO A 3 -26.58 -9.94 -11.29
CA PRO A 3 -26.41 -10.35 -12.68
C PRO A 3 -25.57 -11.62 -12.72
N SER A 4 -25.97 -12.57 -13.54
CA SER A 4 -25.28 -13.84 -13.70
C SER A 4 -23.86 -13.60 -14.17
N ALA A 5 -22.87 -14.27 -13.59
CA ALA A 5 -21.46 -14.13 -13.88
C ALA A 5 -21.05 -14.42 -15.35
N SER A 6 -22.00 -14.81 -16.19
CA SER A 6 -21.80 -15.19 -17.59
C SER A 6 -21.92 -14.03 -18.60
N SER A 7 -22.23 -12.81 -18.18
CA SER A 7 -22.49 -11.69 -19.09
C SER A 7 -21.38 -10.61 -19.14
N VAL A 8 -20.33 -10.75 -18.35
CA VAL A 8 -19.21 -9.82 -18.37
C VAL A 8 -18.11 -10.40 -19.25
N PRO A 9 -17.70 -9.72 -20.35
CA PRO A 9 -16.60 -10.20 -21.16
C PRO A 9 -15.33 -10.29 -20.32
N PRO A 10 -14.46 -11.29 -20.54
CA PRO A 10 -13.23 -11.43 -19.79
C PRO A 10 -12.38 -10.16 -19.96
N ILE A 11 -12.17 -9.43 -18.87
CA ILE A 11 -11.30 -8.25 -18.87
C ILE A 11 -9.88 -8.76 -19.08
N HIS A 12 -9.32 -8.50 -20.24
CA HIS A 12 -7.96 -8.92 -20.57
C HIS A 12 -6.98 -8.06 -19.74
N TYR A 13 -6.30 -8.67 -18.77
CA TYR A 13 -5.26 -8.01 -18.01
C TYR A 13 -4.16 -7.51 -18.95
N LYS A 14 -3.99 -6.19 -19.03
CA LYS A 14 -2.91 -5.55 -19.79
C LYS A 14 -2.02 -4.78 -18.80
N PRO A 15 -0.77 -5.19 -18.60
CA PRO A 15 0.14 -4.46 -17.72
C PRO A 15 0.45 -3.07 -18.30
N TYR A 16 0.67 -2.08 -17.43
CA TYR A 16 1.04 -0.72 -17.83
C TYR A 16 2.39 -0.69 -18.54
N ILE A 17 3.34 -1.47 -18.07
CA ILE A 17 4.64 -1.67 -18.72
C ILE A 17 4.62 -3.05 -19.39
N PRO A 18 4.80 -3.12 -20.73
CA PRO A 18 4.88 -4.38 -21.44
C PRO A 18 6.08 -5.22 -20.97
N ALA A 19 5.92 -6.55 -21.00
CA ALA A 19 6.94 -7.48 -20.53
C ALA A 19 8.23 -7.53 -21.39
N ASP A 20 8.17 -6.95 -22.58
CA ASP A 20 9.28 -6.81 -23.54
C ASP A 20 10.16 -5.59 -23.27
N GLN A 21 9.75 -4.69 -22.37
CA GLN A 21 10.54 -3.53 -21.97
C GLN A 21 11.41 -3.84 -20.75
N GLU A 22 12.72 -3.82 -20.94
CA GLU A 22 13.69 -3.91 -19.83
C GLU A 22 13.96 -2.53 -19.24
N ILE A 23 13.27 -2.20 -18.16
CA ILE A 23 13.44 -0.97 -17.40
C ILE A 23 14.08 -1.31 -16.04
N PRO A 24 15.06 -0.52 -15.54
CA PRO A 24 15.63 -0.73 -14.22
C PRO A 24 14.55 -0.73 -13.14
N GLU A 25 14.46 -1.83 -12.40
CA GLU A 25 13.44 -2.06 -11.38
C GLU A 25 14.10 -2.20 -10.00
N PHE A 26 14.92 -3.23 -9.84
CA PHE A 26 15.50 -3.60 -8.55
C PHE A 26 16.90 -3.02 -8.38
N THR A 27 17.00 -1.71 -8.10
CA THR A 27 18.25 -1.03 -7.88
C THR A 27 18.59 -0.90 -6.39
N LEU A 28 19.88 -0.88 -6.05
CA LEU A 28 20.31 -0.76 -4.66
C LEU A 28 19.76 0.52 -4.00
N LYS A 29 19.70 1.63 -4.75
CA LYS A 29 19.12 2.90 -4.26
C LYS A 29 17.65 2.76 -3.91
N ALA A 30 16.86 2.04 -4.74
CA ALA A 30 15.44 1.81 -4.48
C ALA A 30 15.24 0.91 -3.25
N VAL A 31 16.04 -0.15 -3.11
CA VAL A 31 15.98 -1.03 -1.95
C VAL A 31 16.34 -0.30 -0.66
N LEU A 32 17.44 0.45 -0.64
CA LEU A 32 17.86 1.21 0.55
C LEU A 32 16.83 2.27 0.96
N LEU A 33 16.29 3.00 -0.02
CA LEU A 33 15.26 4.01 0.25
C LEU A 33 13.95 3.37 0.74
N GLY A 34 13.55 2.24 0.14
CA GLY A 34 12.38 1.48 0.57
C GLY A 34 12.52 0.91 1.99
N CYS A 35 13.70 0.36 2.33
CA CYS A 35 14.00 -0.08 3.69
C CYS A 35 13.98 1.09 4.68
N PHE A 36 14.54 2.23 4.32
CA PHE A 36 14.51 3.43 5.16
C PHE A 36 13.07 3.90 5.45
N PHE A 37 12.25 4.03 4.42
CA PHE A 37 10.84 4.38 4.60
C PHE A 37 10.09 3.29 5.37
N GLY A 38 10.38 2.02 5.10
CA GLY A 38 9.80 0.91 5.86
C GLY A 38 10.05 1.04 7.36
N LEU A 39 11.27 1.34 7.78
CA LEU A 39 11.62 1.58 9.19
C LEU A 39 10.88 2.78 9.78
N VAL A 40 10.87 3.91 9.07
CA VAL A 40 10.24 5.15 9.56
C VAL A 40 8.73 4.97 9.71
N PHE A 41 8.06 4.43 8.69
CA PHE A 41 6.61 4.24 8.72
C PHE A 41 6.18 3.10 9.64
N SER A 42 6.99 2.03 9.78
CA SER A 42 6.75 0.99 10.80
C SER A 42 6.77 1.57 12.22
N ALA A 43 7.78 2.38 12.55
CA ALA A 43 7.87 3.01 13.85
C ALA A 43 6.69 3.96 14.10
N SER A 44 6.30 4.74 13.08
CA SER A 44 5.14 5.63 13.14
C SER A 44 3.84 4.87 13.36
N THR A 45 3.63 3.77 12.64
CA THR A 45 2.45 2.91 12.75
C THR A 45 2.35 2.26 14.12
N VAL A 46 3.46 1.74 14.68
CA VAL A 46 3.47 1.19 16.05
C VAL A 46 3.12 2.26 17.06
N TYR A 47 3.71 3.45 16.94
CA TYR A 47 3.41 4.57 17.84
C TYR A 47 1.92 4.94 17.79
N LEU A 48 1.36 5.06 16.59
CA LEU A 48 -0.05 5.41 16.39
C LEU A 48 -0.99 4.32 16.92
N ALA A 49 -0.67 3.05 16.65
CA ALA A 49 -1.46 1.92 17.14
C ALA A 49 -1.50 1.88 18.68
N LEU A 50 -0.38 2.11 19.35
CA LEU A 50 -0.31 2.13 20.81
C LEU A 50 -1.02 3.35 21.43
N ARG A 51 -1.08 4.47 20.72
CA ARG A 51 -1.72 5.70 21.21
C ARG A 51 -3.20 5.80 20.89
N ALA A 52 -3.58 5.45 19.67
CA ALA A 52 -4.92 5.65 19.13
C ALA A 52 -5.69 4.34 18.88
N GLY A 53 -5.03 3.18 18.99
CA GLY A 53 -5.65 1.88 18.74
C GLY A 53 -5.96 1.61 17.27
N LEU A 54 -5.34 2.36 16.35
CA LEU A 54 -5.57 2.21 14.90
C LEU A 54 -4.26 2.31 14.13
N THR A 55 -4.25 1.76 12.92
CA THR A 55 -3.15 1.91 11.95
C THR A 55 -3.66 2.65 10.72
N VAL A 56 -2.74 3.31 10.01
CA VAL A 56 -3.03 4.04 8.77
C VAL A 56 -2.11 3.50 7.70
N SER A 57 -2.66 3.16 6.53
CA SER A 57 -1.84 2.72 5.41
C SER A 57 -0.90 3.83 4.93
N ALA A 58 0.38 3.50 4.84
CA ALA A 58 1.43 4.39 4.40
C ALA A 58 1.75 4.25 2.90
N SER A 59 1.07 3.38 2.16
CA SER A 59 1.36 3.07 0.76
C SER A 59 1.40 4.31 -0.13
N ILE A 60 0.37 5.14 -0.07
CA ILE A 60 0.26 6.37 -0.87
C ILE A 60 1.30 7.42 -0.44
N PRO A 61 1.43 7.77 0.86
CA PRO A 61 2.49 8.66 1.32
C PRO A 61 3.89 8.24 0.90
N ILE A 62 4.22 6.96 0.99
CA ILE A 62 5.53 6.44 0.57
C ILE A 62 5.73 6.60 -0.95
N ALA A 63 4.70 6.34 -1.77
CA ALA A 63 4.77 6.54 -3.21
C ALA A 63 5.08 8.00 -3.55
N VAL A 64 4.41 8.96 -2.93
CA VAL A 64 4.65 10.40 -3.13
C VAL A 64 6.06 10.80 -2.68
N LEU A 65 6.48 10.34 -1.51
CA LEU A 65 7.82 10.62 -0.98
C LEU A 65 8.93 10.02 -1.83
N SER A 66 8.73 8.80 -2.37
CA SER A 66 9.70 8.18 -3.26
C SER A 66 9.93 9.02 -4.52
N ILE A 67 8.85 9.48 -5.15
CA ILE A 67 8.91 10.35 -6.32
C ILE A 67 9.64 11.67 -5.97
N ALA A 68 9.32 12.29 -4.84
CA ALA A 68 9.92 13.55 -4.41
C ALA A 68 11.42 13.40 -4.13
N VAL A 69 11.82 12.33 -3.48
CA VAL A 69 13.24 12.05 -3.17
C VAL A 69 14.01 11.74 -4.44
N PHE A 70 13.49 10.89 -5.33
CA PHE A 70 14.16 10.56 -6.57
C PHE A 70 14.25 11.74 -7.55
N LYS A 71 13.29 12.65 -7.58
CA LYS A 71 13.40 13.91 -8.34
C LYS A 71 14.63 14.74 -7.91
N LYS A 72 15.02 14.66 -6.63
CA LYS A 72 16.22 15.34 -6.12
C LYS A 72 17.52 14.54 -6.34
N LEU A 73 17.44 13.20 -6.29
CA LEU A 73 18.58 12.31 -6.42
C LEU A 73 18.95 12.01 -7.89
N GLY A 74 18.13 12.39 -8.85
CA GLY A 74 18.33 12.16 -10.28
C GLY A 74 17.18 11.38 -10.91
N LYS A 75 17.42 10.82 -12.12
CA LYS A 75 16.39 10.07 -12.83
C LYS A 75 16.05 8.76 -12.10
N SER A 76 14.77 8.49 -11.95
CA SER A 76 14.25 7.20 -11.49
C SER A 76 13.18 6.70 -12.46
N THR A 77 13.00 5.40 -12.46
CA THR A 77 11.92 4.75 -13.21
C THR A 77 10.68 4.60 -12.34
N ILE A 78 9.52 4.43 -12.96
CA ILE A 78 8.28 4.12 -12.25
C ILE A 78 8.41 2.82 -11.44
N LEU A 79 9.17 1.83 -11.97
CA LEU A 79 9.39 0.55 -11.29
C LEU A 79 10.26 0.71 -10.04
N GLU A 80 11.29 1.55 -10.06
CA GLU A 80 12.08 1.88 -8.87
C GLU A 80 11.21 2.52 -7.78
N ASN A 81 10.34 3.47 -8.15
CA ASN A 81 9.39 4.07 -7.21
C ASN A 81 8.39 3.05 -6.65
N ASN A 82 7.94 2.11 -7.48
CA ASN A 82 7.07 1.01 -7.05
C ASN A 82 7.77 0.09 -6.05
N ILE A 83 9.05 -0.24 -6.26
CA ILE A 83 9.84 -1.04 -5.29
C ILE A 83 9.97 -0.31 -3.95
N VAL A 84 10.25 0.99 -3.95
CA VAL A 84 10.31 1.79 -2.72
C VAL A 84 8.98 1.76 -1.97
N GLN A 85 7.88 1.99 -2.68
CA GLN A 85 6.54 1.97 -2.11
C GLN A 85 6.19 0.59 -1.54
N THR A 86 6.48 -0.48 -2.28
CA THR A 86 6.17 -1.85 -1.87
C THR A 86 6.98 -2.28 -0.64
N LEU A 87 8.29 -2.00 -0.61
CA LEU A 87 9.14 -2.29 0.54
C LEU A 87 8.71 -1.52 1.78
N GLY A 88 8.42 -0.23 1.62
CA GLY A 88 7.97 0.61 2.73
C GLY A 88 6.63 0.15 3.29
N SER A 89 5.68 -0.15 2.43
CA SER A 89 4.36 -0.66 2.82
C SER A 89 4.43 -2.06 3.45
N ALA A 90 5.32 -2.94 2.97
CA ALA A 90 5.53 -4.25 3.56
C ALA A 90 6.04 -4.15 5.00
N GLY A 91 6.99 -3.26 5.27
CA GLY A 91 7.48 -3.01 6.63
C GLY A 91 6.38 -2.52 7.57
N GLU A 92 5.58 -1.58 7.12
CA GLU A 92 4.43 -1.05 7.87
C GLU A 92 3.37 -2.13 8.14
N SER A 93 3.06 -2.97 7.16
CA SER A 93 2.10 -4.06 7.32
C SER A 93 2.55 -5.11 8.32
N ILE A 94 3.84 -5.47 8.34
CA ILE A 94 4.41 -6.37 9.35
C ILE A 94 4.31 -5.75 10.74
N ALA A 95 4.65 -4.47 10.87
CA ALA A 95 4.57 -3.75 12.14
C ALA A 95 3.14 -3.67 12.67
N SER A 96 2.15 -3.43 11.81
CA SER A 96 0.73 -3.48 12.13
C SER A 96 0.31 -4.85 12.66
N GLY A 97 0.70 -5.92 11.97
CA GLY A 97 0.41 -7.29 12.41
C GLY A 97 0.97 -7.57 13.80
N VAL A 98 2.23 -7.22 14.04
CA VAL A 98 2.91 -7.46 15.31
C VAL A 98 2.27 -6.67 16.46
N VAL A 99 1.99 -5.38 16.27
CA VAL A 99 1.48 -4.51 17.32
C VAL A 99 0.09 -4.91 17.83
N PHE A 100 -0.72 -5.55 17.03
CA PHE A 100 -2.04 -6.03 17.45
C PHE A 100 -2.02 -7.46 17.96
N THR A 101 -1.14 -8.32 17.46
CA THR A 101 -1.13 -9.75 17.85
C THR A 101 -0.28 -10.02 19.06
N VAL A 102 0.90 -9.40 19.18
CA VAL A 102 1.84 -9.67 20.27
C VAL A 102 1.27 -9.33 21.65
N PRO A 103 0.56 -8.20 21.86
CA PRO A 103 -0.06 -7.92 23.16
C PRO A 103 -1.07 -8.97 23.63
N ALA A 104 -1.75 -9.66 22.69
CA ALA A 104 -2.69 -10.73 23.02
C ALA A 104 -1.98 -11.93 23.69
N LEU A 105 -0.71 -12.14 23.42
CA LEU A 105 0.08 -13.21 24.05
C LEU A 105 0.25 -13.02 25.56
N ILE A 106 0.16 -11.80 26.08
CA ILE A 106 0.20 -11.53 27.52
C ILE A 106 -0.93 -12.25 28.23
N PHE A 107 -2.12 -12.22 27.63
CA PHE A 107 -3.32 -12.84 28.21
C PHE A 107 -3.27 -14.37 28.14
N LEU A 108 -2.56 -14.94 27.16
CA LEU A 108 -2.45 -16.38 26.96
C LEU A 108 -1.36 -17.00 27.83
N SER A 109 -0.26 -16.29 28.06
CA SER A 109 0.95 -16.83 28.66
C SER A 109 1.23 -16.41 30.11
N GLY A 110 0.36 -15.60 30.70
CA GLY A 110 0.42 -15.28 32.12
C GLY A 110 1.47 -14.25 32.51
N GLY A 111 2.00 -13.43 31.61
CA GLY A 111 2.81 -12.31 32.01
C GLY A 111 3.81 -11.74 31.02
N PRO A 112 4.44 -10.61 31.36
CA PRO A 112 5.38 -9.88 30.49
C PRO A 112 6.72 -10.61 30.22
N ALA A 113 7.00 -11.73 30.91
CA ALA A 113 8.20 -12.54 30.71
C ALA A 113 8.33 -13.13 29.28
N TYR A 114 7.23 -13.20 28.54
CA TYR A 114 7.19 -13.67 27.16
C TYR A 114 7.63 -12.62 26.12
N PHE A 115 7.84 -11.35 26.52
CA PHE A 115 8.30 -10.30 25.62
C PHE A 115 9.82 -10.34 25.43
N ASN A 116 10.32 -11.41 24.80
CA ASN A 116 11.69 -11.44 24.34
C ASN A 116 11.75 -10.88 22.91
N HIS A 117 12.58 -9.84 22.70
CA HIS A 117 12.77 -9.21 21.40
C HIS A 117 13.12 -10.20 20.29
N LEU A 118 13.96 -11.20 20.60
CA LEU A 118 14.35 -12.21 19.63
C LEU A 118 13.17 -13.09 19.20
N GLN A 119 12.30 -13.47 20.13
CA GLN A 119 11.10 -14.26 19.83
C GLN A 119 10.13 -13.46 18.94
N ILE A 120 9.87 -12.20 19.27
CA ILE A 120 8.99 -11.32 18.51
C ILE A 120 9.55 -11.12 17.10
N MET A 121 10.85 -10.86 16.97
CA MET A 121 11.51 -10.69 15.69
C MET A 121 11.46 -11.96 14.84
N THR A 122 11.70 -13.12 15.46
CA THR A 122 11.61 -14.42 14.76
C THR A 122 10.18 -14.69 14.32
N LEU A 123 9.19 -14.43 15.16
CA LEU A 123 7.78 -14.61 14.83
C LEU A 123 7.35 -13.70 13.67
N ALA A 124 7.77 -12.43 13.70
CA ALA A 124 7.51 -11.48 12.63
C ALA A 124 8.17 -11.91 11.30
N ALA A 125 9.41 -12.38 11.35
CA ALA A 125 10.13 -12.87 10.18
C ALA A 125 9.48 -14.12 9.58
N VAL A 126 9.14 -15.09 10.41
CA VAL A 126 8.45 -16.33 9.96
C VAL A 126 7.06 -15.99 9.40
N GLY A 127 6.31 -15.11 10.05
CA GLY A 127 5.02 -14.62 9.57
C GLY A 127 5.12 -13.92 8.22
N GLY A 128 6.14 -13.08 8.03
CA GLY A 128 6.41 -12.41 6.76
C GLY A 128 6.74 -13.40 5.63
N ILE A 129 7.61 -14.38 5.89
CA ILE A 129 7.96 -15.43 4.92
C ILE A 129 6.71 -16.27 4.57
N LEU A 130 5.92 -16.64 5.56
CA LEU A 130 4.69 -17.38 5.35
C LEU A 130 3.70 -16.60 4.48
N GLY A 131 3.55 -15.30 4.73
CA GLY A 131 2.72 -14.40 3.91
C GLY A 131 3.15 -14.38 2.44
N ILE A 132 4.45 -14.30 2.17
CA ILE A 132 4.99 -14.37 0.80
C ILE A 132 4.66 -15.70 0.16
N LEU A 133 4.89 -16.83 0.86
CA LEU A 133 4.63 -18.17 0.33
C LEU A 133 3.15 -18.38 -0.02
N PHE A 134 2.23 -17.87 0.78
CA PHE A 134 0.80 -17.89 0.48
C PHE A 134 0.43 -16.98 -0.68
N MET A 135 1.05 -15.80 -0.78
CA MET A 135 0.69 -14.84 -1.82
C MET A 135 1.11 -15.27 -3.22
N ILE A 136 2.19 -16.05 -3.37
CA ILE A 136 2.67 -16.52 -4.68
C ILE A 136 1.57 -17.24 -5.48
N PRO A 137 0.93 -18.31 -4.96
CA PRO A 137 -0.16 -18.98 -5.67
C PRO A 137 -1.45 -18.13 -5.74
N LEU A 138 -1.76 -17.38 -4.69
CA LEU A 138 -2.97 -16.57 -4.62
C LEU A 138 -2.95 -15.39 -5.60
N ARG A 139 -1.78 -14.81 -5.89
CA ARG A 139 -1.65 -13.70 -6.84
C ARG A 139 -2.28 -14.02 -8.20
N ARG A 140 -2.01 -15.21 -8.76
CA ARG A 140 -2.58 -15.60 -10.05
C ARG A 140 -4.10 -15.70 -10.00
N SER A 141 -4.65 -16.22 -8.91
CA SER A 141 -6.09 -16.38 -8.77
C SER A 141 -6.79 -15.05 -8.50
N LEU A 142 -6.33 -14.31 -7.47
CA LEU A 142 -7.04 -13.13 -6.97
C LEU A 142 -6.75 -11.87 -7.79
N ILE A 143 -5.51 -11.69 -8.28
CA ILE A 143 -5.13 -10.44 -8.96
C ILE A 143 -5.30 -10.58 -10.47
N VAL A 144 -4.86 -11.69 -11.07
CA VAL A 144 -4.87 -11.84 -12.54
C VAL A 144 -6.22 -12.32 -13.06
N LYS A 145 -6.78 -13.40 -12.50
CA LYS A 145 -8.05 -13.99 -12.98
C LYS A 145 -9.27 -13.15 -12.61
N GLU A 146 -9.26 -12.59 -11.39
CA GLU A 146 -10.35 -11.74 -10.89
C GLU A 146 -10.11 -10.26 -11.17
N HIS A 147 -9.20 -9.93 -12.12
CA HIS A 147 -8.94 -8.56 -12.50
C HIS A 147 -10.21 -7.86 -13.00
N GLY A 148 -10.53 -6.72 -12.40
CA GLY A 148 -11.74 -5.95 -12.71
C GLY A 148 -13.02 -6.43 -12.01
N HIS A 149 -13.04 -7.62 -11.40
CA HIS A 149 -14.13 -8.08 -10.55
C HIS A 149 -13.89 -7.74 -9.09
N LEU A 150 -12.65 -7.94 -8.61
CA LEU A 150 -12.25 -7.55 -7.25
C LEU A 150 -11.67 -6.13 -7.27
N PRO A 151 -12.26 -5.20 -6.50
CA PRO A 151 -11.70 -3.86 -6.38
C PRO A 151 -10.51 -3.86 -5.42
N TYR A 152 -9.40 -3.30 -5.88
CA TYR A 152 -8.20 -3.03 -5.07
C TYR A 152 -7.96 -1.51 -5.01
N PRO A 153 -8.76 -0.76 -4.23
CA PRO A 153 -8.77 0.70 -4.29
C PRO A 153 -7.43 1.33 -3.92
N GLU A 154 -6.76 0.79 -2.90
CA GLU A 154 -5.46 1.29 -2.46
C GLU A 154 -4.36 1.02 -3.50
N GLY A 155 -4.27 -0.22 -4.01
CA GLY A 155 -3.29 -0.57 -5.04
C GLY A 155 -3.48 0.23 -6.32
N THR A 156 -4.73 0.44 -6.74
CA THR A 156 -5.06 1.28 -7.90
C THR A 156 -4.64 2.73 -7.67
N ALA A 157 -4.93 3.29 -6.49
CA ALA A 157 -4.53 4.64 -6.12
C ALA A 157 -3.00 4.81 -6.13
N CYS A 158 -2.26 3.84 -5.58
CA CYS A 158 -0.80 3.87 -5.62
C CYS A 158 -0.26 3.82 -7.06
N ALA A 159 -0.80 2.94 -7.90
CA ALA A 159 -0.41 2.84 -9.30
C ALA A 159 -0.63 4.16 -10.05
N ASP A 160 -1.78 4.77 -9.86
CA ASP A 160 -2.11 6.03 -10.50
C ASP A 160 -1.22 7.20 -10.02
N VAL A 161 -0.89 7.26 -8.73
CA VAL A 161 0.06 8.24 -8.18
C VAL A 161 1.45 8.06 -8.82
N LEU A 162 1.90 6.82 -8.98
CA LEU A 162 3.19 6.54 -9.62
C LEU A 162 3.19 6.95 -11.11
N ILE A 163 2.11 6.68 -11.84
CA ILE A 163 1.94 7.06 -13.26
C ILE A 163 1.94 8.58 -13.42
N VAL A 164 1.20 9.30 -12.58
CA VAL A 164 1.17 10.77 -12.59
C VAL A 164 2.54 11.34 -12.23
N GLY A 165 3.21 10.76 -11.25
CA GLY A 165 4.56 11.14 -10.85
C GLY A 165 5.61 10.98 -11.95
N GLU A 166 5.52 9.91 -12.73
CA GLU A 166 6.38 9.66 -13.90
C GLU A 166 6.16 10.70 -15.00
N LYS A 167 4.90 11.02 -15.31
CA LYS A 167 4.52 12.00 -16.34
C LYS A 167 4.84 13.45 -15.96
N GLY A 168 5.40 13.69 -14.78
CA GLY A 168 5.73 15.04 -14.32
C GLY A 168 4.51 15.89 -13.98
N GLY A 169 3.42 15.25 -13.56
CA GLY A 169 2.14 15.90 -13.28
C GLY A 169 2.24 17.08 -12.33
N THR A 170 1.49 18.14 -12.64
CA THR A 170 1.30 19.31 -11.79
C THR A 170 0.36 18.97 -10.63
N GLU A 171 0.36 19.79 -9.57
CA GLU A 171 -0.57 19.65 -8.43
C GLU A 171 -2.05 19.59 -8.87
N ALA A 172 -2.39 20.28 -9.96
CA ALA A 172 -3.74 20.24 -10.54
C ALA A 172 -4.13 18.86 -11.06
N GLN A 173 -3.19 18.11 -11.65
CA GLN A 173 -3.43 16.72 -12.10
C GLN A 173 -3.57 15.76 -10.92
N ALA A 174 -2.82 16.00 -9.85
CA ALA A 174 -2.97 15.22 -8.61
C ALA A 174 -4.34 15.49 -7.96
N ALA A 175 -4.81 16.75 -7.95
CA ALA A 175 -6.12 17.11 -7.42
C ALA A 175 -7.27 16.53 -8.28
N GLU A 176 -7.16 16.58 -9.62
CA GLU A 176 -8.11 15.94 -10.53
C GLU A 176 -8.16 14.42 -10.32
N PHE A 177 -6.99 13.81 -10.10
CA PHE A 177 -6.86 12.39 -9.84
C PHE A 177 -7.54 12.00 -8.52
N VAL A 178 -7.25 12.70 -7.43
CA VAL A 178 -7.93 12.52 -6.14
C VAL A 178 -9.44 12.66 -6.31
N GLY A 179 -9.90 13.64 -7.07
CA GLY A 179 -11.32 13.84 -7.40
C GLY A 179 -11.94 12.63 -8.13
N LYS A 180 -11.22 12.02 -9.09
CA LYS A 180 -11.67 10.80 -9.79
C LYS A 180 -11.70 9.58 -8.86
N LEU A 181 -10.72 9.43 -7.98
CA LEU A 181 -10.65 8.35 -7.01
C LEU A 181 -11.88 8.36 -6.08
N TYR A 182 -12.20 9.54 -5.52
CA TYR A 182 -13.38 9.71 -4.66
C TYR A 182 -14.70 9.50 -5.41
N LYS A 183 -14.75 9.79 -6.70
CA LYS A 183 -15.95 9.61 -7.53
C LYS A 183 -16.24 8.15 -7.85
N ASN A 184 -15.21 7.31 -7.91
CA ASN A 184 -15.31 5.89 -8.30
C ASN A 184 -15.39 4.92 -7.10
N VAL A 185 -15.35 5.40 -5.85
CA VAL A 185 -15.53 4.57 -4.65
C VAL A 185 -16.99 4.62 -4.18
N PRO A 186 -17.85 3.64 -4.53
CA PRO A 186 -19.29 3.69 -4.25
C PRO A 186 -19.63 3.68 -2.75
N VAL A 187 -18.73 3.16 -1.91
CA VAL A 187 -18.97 2.94 -0.48
C VAL A 187 -18.89 4.25 0.33
N LEU A 188 -18.13 5.23 -0.12
CA LEU A 188 -18.06 6.55 0.50
C LEU A 188 -19.17 7.49 0.03
N ALA A 189 -19.95 7.07 -0.97
CA ALA A 189 -20.84 7.95 -1.71
C ALA A 189 -22.15 8.30 -1.01
N LYS A 190 -22.57 7.65 0.05
CA LYS A 190 -23.84 7.95 0.73
C LYS A 190 -23.74 8.68 2.07
N GLY A 191 -22.59 8.61 2.75
CA GLY A 191 -22.39 9.31 4.03
C GLY A 191 -21.22 10.30 4.04
N GLY A 192 -20.26 10.15 3.09
CA GLY A 192 -19.03 10.91 3.11
C GLY A 192 -19.00 12.16 2.22
N ARG A 193 -19.90 12.28 1.24
CA ARG A 193 -19.88 13.44 0.31
C ARG A 193 -20.14 14.77 1.02
N ASP A 194 -21.07 14.78 1.96
CA ASP A 194 -21.42 16.00 2.69
C ASP A 194 -20.35 16.35 3.73
N ALA A 195 -19.75 15.35 4.39
CA ALA A 195 -18.67 15.59 5.33
C ALA A 195 -17.38 16.06 4.66
N THR A 196 -17.02 15.49 3.50
CA THR A 196 -15.80 15.87 2.75
C THR A 196 -15.97 17.23 2.07
N ALA A 197 -17.14 17.53 1.50
CA ALA A 197 -17.46 18.84 0.93
C ALA A 197 -17.43 19.93 2.01
N THR A 198 -17.99 19.64 3.19
CA THR A 198 -17.98 20.56 4.34
C THR A 198 -16.58 20.78 4.90
N PHE A 199 -15.74 19.72 4.92
CA PHE A 199 -14.34 19.84 5.36
C PHE A 199 -13.50 20.68 4.39
N LEU A 200 -13.65 20.47 3.08
CA LEU A 200 -12.94 21.24 2.06
C LEU A 200 -13.39 22.71 2.01
N GLN A 201 -14.69 22.99 2.16
CA GLN A 201 -15.21 24.36 2.23
C GLN A 201 -14.79 25.15 3.48
N ARG A 202 -14.43 24.47 4.57
CA ARG A 202 -13.97 25.14 5.81
C ARG A 202 -12.47 25.38 5.87
N ASN A 203 -11.65 24.71 5.03
CA ASN A 203 -10.20 24.74 5.14
C ASN A 203 -9.48 25.24 3.86
N ILE A 204 -10.23 25.73 2.88
CA ILE A 204 -9.77 26.50 1.71
C ILE A 204 -10.42 27.87 1.73
#